data_85d4ca5740ed59838ddec5f279d335e8
#
_entry.id   85d4ca5740ed59838ddec5f279d335e8
#
_cell.length_a   1.000
_cell.length_b   1.000
_cell.length_c   1.000
_cell.angle_alpha   90.00
_cell.angle_beta   90.00
_cell.angle_gamma   90.00
#
_symmetry.space_group_name_H-M   'P 1'
#
loop_
_entity.id
_entity.type
_entity.pdbx_description
1 polymer ?
#
loop_
_entity_poly.entity_id
_entity_poly.type
_entity_poly.pdbx_seq_one_letter_code
_entity_poly.pdbx_strand_id
1 'polypeptide(L)'
;MCEQGIVNINVLEVMRTMPRHIFLDEALSHRAYEDTSLPIGYKQTLSQPYIVAKMTELILSGNKINKVLEIGTGSGYQCAVLSQLVKKVYSVERIEPLLIQARKRFQDLGIKNIETKFSDGKLGWEEKAPFDAIIATAASDELPQQLLNQLSPNGIIVLPLKTQSGQELRVFSRVKNTNETEERFIEPVLSLIHI
;
A
#
# COMPACT_ATOMS: atom_id res chain seq x y z
N MET A 1 -4.77 16.92 4.44
CA MET A 1 -5.06 16.00 3.31
C MET A 1 -5.90 16.66 2.22
N CYS A 2 -7.07 17.26 2.52
CA CYS A 2 -7.85 17.96 1.48
C CYS A 2 -7.05 19.09 0.80
N GLU A 3 -6.36 19.90 1.59
CA GLU A 3 -5.48 20.96 1.07
C GLU A 3 -4.30 20.45 0.25
N GLN A 4 -3.93 19.19 0.43
CA GLN A 4 -2.88 18.49 -0.33
C GLN A 4 -3.45 17.76 -1.57
N GLY A 5 -4.75 17.93 -1.89
CA GLY A 5 -5.37 17.41 -3.11
C GLY A 5 -5.97 16.01 -3.01
N ILE A 6 -6.20 15.47 -1.82
CA ILE A 6 -7.02 14.26 -1.64
C ILE A 6 -8.48 14.65 -1.71
N VAL A 7 -9.22 14.11 -2.67
CA VAL A 7 -10.63 14.47 -2.96
C VAL A 7 -11.60 13.31 -2.77
N ASN A 8 -11.13 12.07 -2.68
CA ASN A 8 -11.99 10.91 -2.48
C ASN A 8 -12.54 10.89 -1.06
N ILE A 9 -13.83 11.13 -0.94
CA ILE A 9 -14.52 11.25 0.36
C ILE A 9 -14.43 9.98 1.20
N ASN A 10 -14.48 8.79 0.57
CA ASN A 10 -14.38 7.52 1.31
C ASN A 10 -12.98 7.31 1.87
N VAL A 11 -11.94 7.72 1.11
CA VAL A 11 -10.55 7.69 1.60
C VAL A 11 -10.40 8.64 2.79
N LEU A 12 -10.87 9.87 2.67
CA LEU A 12 -10.81 10.86 3.75
C LEU A 12 -11.52 10.37 5.02
N GLU A 13 -12.70 9.74 4.89
CA GLU A 13 -13.46 9.23 6.03
C GLU A 13 -12.73 8.06 6.71
N VAL A 14 -12.19 7.12 5.94
CA VAL A 14 -11.40 6.02 6.51
C VAL A 14 -10.14 6.54 7.19
N MET A 15 -9.43 7.49 6.58
CA MET A 15 -8.23 8.10 7.19
C MET A 15 -8.55 8.85 8.47
N ARG A 16 -9.76 9.45 8.59
CA ARG A 16 -10.22 10.15 9.78
C ARG A 16 -10.58 9.20 10.92
N THR A 17 -11.13 8.02 10.61
CA THR A 17 -11.67 7.08 11.60
C THR A 17 -10.70 5.97 11.98
N MET A 18 -9.76 5.59 11.11
CA MET A 18 -8.78 4.53 11.39
C MET A 18 -7.79 4.97 12.46
N PRO A 19 -7.72 4.29 13.61
CA PRO A 19 -6.88 4.71 14.74
C PRO A 19 -5.39 4.44 14.45
N ARG A 20 -4.74 5.35 13.75
CA ARG A 20 -3.36 5.21 13.31
C ARG A 20 -2.37 4.95 14.43
N HIS A 21 -2.61 5.51 15.64
CA HIS A 21 -1.73 5.36 16.80
C HIS A 21 -1.52 3.91 17.24
N ILE A 22 -2.48 3.01 17.03
CA ILE A 22 -2.34 1.59 17.41
C ILE A 22 -1.40 0.79 16.49
N PHE A 23 -0.99 1.38 15.36
CA PHE A 23 -0.03 0.78 14.40
C PHE A 23 1.41 1.19 14.68
N LEU A 24 1.65 1.91 15.77
CA LEU A 24 2.96 2.37 16.24
C LEU A 24 3.30 1.77 17.59
N ASP A 25 4.55 1.93 18.00
CA ASP A 25 4.96 1.74 19.37
C ASP A 25 4.31 2.81 20.26
N GLU A 26 3.96 2.47 21.50
CA GLU A 26 3.31 3.38 22.46
C GLU A 26 4.08 4.68 22.64
N ALA A 27 5.42 4.60 22.66
CA ALA A 27 6.30 5.77 22.79
C ALA A 27 6.12 6.81 21.65
N LEU A 28 5.63 6.37 20.48
CA LEU A 28 5.42 7.21 19.30
C LEU A 28 3.95 7.54 19.04
N SER A 29 3.02 7.01 19.85
CA SER A 29 1.59 7.16 19.62
C SER A 29 1.12 8.62 19.61
N HIS A 30 1.77 9.49 20.39
CA HIS A 30 1.49 10.93 20.44
C HIS A 30 1.79 11.66 19.12
N ARG A 31 2.67 11.09 18.27
CA ARG A 31 3.03 11.62 16.95
C ARG A 31 2.26 10.99 15.80
N ALA A 32 1.40 10.03 16.09
CA ALA A 32 0.74 9.19 15.08
C ALA A 32 0.00 9.99 14.00
N TYR A 33 -0.49 11.17 14.33
CA TYR A 33 -1.31 11.99 13.42
C TYR A 33 -0.54 13.15 12.78
N GLU A 34 0.76 13.26 13.04
CA GLU A 34 1.65 14.14 12.28
C GLU A 34 1.74 13.63 10.84
N ASP A 35 1.80 14.55 9.86
CA ASP A 35 1.94 14.17 8.46
C ASP A 35 3.40 13.85 8.11
N THR A 36 3.94 12.85 8.79
CA THR A 36 5.31 12.35 8.64
C THR A 36 5.37 10.83 8.72
N SER A 37 6.44 10.24 8.18
CA SER A 37 6.74 8.82 8.37
C SER A 37 7.35 8.59 9.75
N LEU A 38 6.98 7.48 10.41
CA LEU A 38 7.42 7.13 11.76
C LEU A 38 8.02 5.71 11.79
N PRO A 39 9.08 5.47 12.58
CA PRO A 39 9.71 4.16 12.66
C PRO A 39 8.77 3.12 13.31
N ILE A 40 8.81 1.88 12.78
CA ILE A 40 8.07 0.72 13.30
C ILE A 40 9.00 -0.45 13.67
N GLY A 41 10.29 -0.17 13.83
CA GLY A 41 11.31 -1.18 14.07
C GLY A 41 11.85 -1.80 12.77
N TYR A 42 12.86 -2.67 12.91
CA TYR A 42 13.48 -3.40 11.79
C TYR A 42 13.95 -2.52 10.63
N LYS A 43 14.31 -1.27 10.89
CA LYS A 43 14.64 -0.24 9.88
C LYS A 43 13.48 0.04 8.91
N GLN A 44 12.23 -0.20 9.33
CA GLN A 44 11.04 0.07 8.55
C GLN A 44 10.26 1.25 9.14
N THR A 45 9.39 1.85 8.34
CA THR A 45 8.57 2.98 8.74
C THR A 45 7.10 2.78 8.39
N LEU A 46 6.23 3.37 9.21
CA LEU A 46 4.85 3.64 8.86
C LEU A 46 4.83 4.86 7.93
N SER A 47 4.32 4.70 6.72
CA SER A 47 4.28 5.78 5.73
C SER A 47 3.49 6.98 6.22
N GLN A 48 3.89 8.17 5.78
CA GLN A 48 3.21 9.44 6.02
C GLN A 48 1.71 9.33 5.70
N PRO A 49 0.81 9.88 6.53
CA PRO A 49 -0.64 9.84 6.29
C PRO A 49 -1.07 10.28 4.90
N TYR A 50 -0.53 11.38 4.40
CA TYR A 50 -0.80 11.86 3.06
C TYR A 50 -0.46 10.81 1.98
N ILE A 51 0.69 10.16 2.07
CA ILE A 51 1.12 9.14 1.09
C ILE A 51 0.19 7.91 1.13
N VAL A 52 -0.22 7.46 2.31
CA VAL A 52 -1.22 6.38 2.46
C VAL A 52 -2.53 6.76 1.77
N ALA A 53 -3.05 7.96 2.03
CA ALA A 53 -4.26 8.46 1.40
C ALA A 53 -4.11 8.58 -0.13
N LYS A 54 -2.99 9.15 -0.60
CA LYS A 54 -2.70 9.36 -2.02
C LYS A 54 -2.64 8.05 -2.80
N MET A 55 -1.87 7.09 -2.30
CA MET A 55 -1.75 5.77 -2.93
C MET A 55 -3.10 5.03 -2.94
N THR A 56 -3.87 5.14 -1.86
CA THR A 56 -5.22 4.56 -1.78
C THR A 56 -6.18 5.22 -2.78
N GLU A 57 -6.16 6.54 -2.87
CA GLU A 57 -6.99 7.28 -3.84
C GLU A 57 -6.65 6.92 -5.28
N LEU A 58 -5.36 6.79 -5.59
CA LEU A 58 -4.89 6.44 -6.93
C LEU A 58 -5.42 5.07 -7.39
N ILE A 59 -5.38 4.04 -6.54
CA ILE A 59 -5.91 2.72 -6.91
C ILE A 59 -7.44 2.73 -7.05
N LEU A 60 -8.14 3.63 -6.37
CA LEU A 60 -9.60 3.75 -6.41
C LEU A 60 -10.11 4.69 -7.52
N SER A 61 -9.23 5.41 -8.22
CA SER A 61 -9.60 6.47 -9.17
C SER A 61 -10.13 5.99 -10.52
N GLY A 62 -10.22 4.69 -10.74
CA GLY A 62 -10.61 4.12 -12.03
C GLY A 62 -11.79 3.17 -11.93
N ASN A 63 -11.50 1.90 -12.17
CA ASN A 63 -12.48 0.83 -12.11
C ASN A 63 -12.87 0.47 -10.66
N LYS A 64 -13.96 -0.29 -10.53
CA LYS A 64 -14.34 -0.85 -9.23
C LYS A 64 -13.27 -1.85 -8.76
N ILE A 65 -12.59 -1.51 -7.69
CA ILE A 65 -11.57 -2.35 -7.07
C ILE A 65 -12.20 -3.23 -6.00
N ASN A 66 -12.07 -4.53 -6.14
CA ASN A 66 -12.56 -5.52 -5.18
C ASN A 66 -11.41 -6.26 -4.49
N LYS A 67 -10.31 -6.51 -5.19
CA LYS A 67 -9.21 -7.38 -4.78
C LYS A 67 -7.88 -6.66 -4.95
N VAL A 68 -7.24 -6.36 -3.83
CA VAL A 68 -5.97 -5.63 -3.79
C VAL A 68 -4.86 -6.52 -3.26
N LEU A 69 -3.68 -6.44 -3.86
CA LEU A 69 -2.43 -6.94 -3.29
C LEU A 69 -1.61 -5.76 -2.76
N GLU A 70 -1.20 -5.85 -1.51
CA GLU A 70 -0.21 -4.95 -0.92
C GLU A 70 1.13 -5.66 -0.80
N ILE A 71 2.20 -4.97 -1.18
CA ILE A 71 3.59 -5.40 -0.99
C ILE A 71 4.20 -4.55 0.13
N GLY A 72 4.56 -5.22 1.23
CA GLY A 72 5.06 -4.56 2.44
C GLY A 72 3.96 -4.28 3.47
N THR A 73 3.52 -5.31 4.20
CA THR A 73 2.50 -5.17 5.26
C THR A 73 2.94 -4.18 6.36
N GLY A 74 4.22 -4.24 6.74
CA GLY A 74 4.78 -3.40 7.79
C GLY A 74 3.98 -3.48 9.10
N SER A 75 3.50 -2.34 9.58
CA SER A 75 2.64 -2.28 10.76
C SER A 75 1.21 -2.79 10.53
N GLY A 76 0.77 -2.88 9.26
CA GLY A 76 -0.58 -3.23 8.85
C GLY A 76 -1.51 -2.04 8.60
N TYR A 77 -1.03 -0.80 8.72
CA TYR A 77 -1.91 0.38 8.61
C TYR A 77 -2.52 0.54 7.22
N GLN A 78 -1.71 0.45 6.16
CA GLN A 78 -2.20 0.54 4.78
C GLN A 78 -3.21 -0.57 4.47
N CYS A 79 -2.94 -1.83 4.90
CA CYS A 79 -3.91 -2.93 4.84
C CYS A 79 -5.23 -2.60 5.53
N ALA A 80 -5.16 -2.05 6.75
CA ALA A 80 -6.35 -1.71 7.53
C ALA A 80 -7.18 -0.61 6.84
N VAL A 81 -6.53 0.41 6.26
CA VAL A 81 -7.19 1.44 5.44
C VAL A 81 -7.87 0.81 4.22
N LEU A 82 -7.14 0.00 3.45
CA LEU A 82 -7.68 -0.68 2.26
C LEU A 82 -8.85 -1.60 2.61
N SER A 83 -8.81 -2.30 3.75
CA SER A 83 -9.85 -3.23 4.17
C SER A 83 -11.23 -2.60 4.34
N GLN A 84 -11.30 -1.29 4.60
CA GLN A 84 -12.55 -0.55 4.71
C GLN A 84 -13.11 -0.12 3.35
N LEU A 85 -12.32 -0.20 2.28
CA LEU A 85 -12.63 0.37 0.97
C LEU A 85 -12.82 -0.69 -0.12
N VAL A 86 -12.29 -1.92 0.11
CA VAL A 86 -12.34 -3.00 -0.89
C VAL A 86 -12.84 -4.31 -0.27
N LYS A 87 -13.28 -5.25 -1.10
CA LYS A 87 -13.83 -6.52 -0.61
C LYS A 87 -12.76 -7.41 0.03
N LYS A 88 -11.56 -7.45 -0.54
CA LYS A 88 -10.48 -8.34 -0.09
C LYS A 88 -9.12 -7.70 -0.27
N VAL A 89 -8.30 -7.78 0.76
CA VAL A 89 -6.89 -7.36 0.76
C VAL A 89 -6.03 -8.60 0.95
N TYR A 90 -5.03 -8.73 0.11
CA TYR A 90 -3.92 -9.67 0.26
C TYR A 90 -2.68 -8.85 0.55
N SER A 91 -1.82 -9.29 1.45
CA SER A 91 -0.60 -8.55 1.78
C SER A 91 0.58 -9.49 2.00
N VAL A 92 1.73 -9.09 1.47
CA VAL A 92 2.98 -9.86 1.55
C VAL A 92 4.00 -9.07 2.37
N GLU A 93 4.65 -9.75 3.32
CA GLU A 93 5.68 -9.17 4.18
C GLU A 93 6.88 -10.12 4.27
N ARG A 94 8.10 -9.57 4.18
CA ARG A 94 9.35 -10.32 4.30
C ARG A 94 9.97 -10.30 5.70
N ILE A 95 9.42 -9.49 6.60
CA ILE A 95 9.88 -9.36 7.98
C ILE A 95 8.84 -10.02 8.90
N GLU A 96 9.09 -11.28 9.26
CA GLU A 96 8.13 -12.09 9.99
C GLU A 96 7.64 -11.46 11.31
N PRO A 97 8.49 -10.85 12.16
CA PRO A 97 8.01 -10.18 13.37
C PRO A 97 7.00 -9.04 13.10
N LEU A 98 7.18 -8.27 12.01
CA LEU A 98 6.21 -7.25 11.63
C LEU A 98 4.89 -7.88 11.19
N LEU A 99 4.95 -8.95 10.41
CA LEU A 99 3.77 -9.68 9.96
C LEU A 99 2.94 -10.25 11.14
N ILE A 100 3.62 -10.80 12.14
CA ILE A 100 2.97 -11.32 13.37
C ILE A 100 2.25 -10.19 14.10
N GLN A 101 2.89 -9.04 14.28
CA GLN A 101 2.30 -7.88 14.93
C GLN A 101 1.10 -7.33 14.14
N ALA A 102 1.22 -7.23 12.80
CA ALA A 102 0.13 -6.78 11.94
C ALA A 102 -1.10 -7.70 12.05
N ARG A 103 -0.90 -9.02 12.01
CA ARG A 103 -1.98 -10.03 12.20
C ARG A 103 -2.70 -9.85 13.52
N LYS A 104 -1.96 -9.62 14.61
CA LYS A 104 -2.55 -9.35 15.92
C LYS A 104 -3.42 -8.10 15.87
N ARG A 105 -2.93 -6.99 15.32
CA ARG A 105 -3.70 -5.75 15.18
C ARG A 105 -4.98 -5.96 14.36
N PHE A 106 -4.92 -6.73 13.27
CA PHE A 106 -6.12 -7.04 12.48
C PHE A 106 -7.16 -7.82 13.30
N GLN A 107 -6.73 -8.77 14.13
CA GLN A 107 -7.62 -9.50 15.05
C GLN A 107 -8.24 -8.56 16.10
N ASP A 108 -7.42 -7.74 16.76
CA ASP A 108 -7.85 -6.79 17.78
C ASP A 108 -8.86 -5.76 17.21
N LEU A 109 -8.71 -5.37 15.93
CA LEU A 109 -9.64 -4.49 15.21
C LEU A 109 -10.84 -5.21 14.60
N GLY A 110 -10.92 -6.53 14.70
CA GLY A 110 -12.01 -7.32 14.09
C GLY A 110 -12.01 -7.31 12.55
N ILE A 111 -10.88 -7.04 11.90
CA ILE A 111 -10.76 -7.00 10.44
C ILE A 111 -10.64 -8.42 9.91
N LYS A 112 -11.58 -8.84 9.02
CA LYS A 112 -11.70 -10.23 8.57
C LYS A 112 -11.38 -10.43 7.08
N ASN A 113 -11.25 -9.36 6.31
CA ASN A 113 -11.07 -9.40 4.86
C ASN A 113 -9.61 -9.19 4.41
N ILE A 114 -8.64 -9.32 5.33
CA ILE A 114 -7.21 -9.31 5.03
C ILE A 114 -6.66 -10.74 5.12
N GLU A 115 -5.90 -11.16 4.12
CA GLU A 115 -5.04 -12.34 4.17
C GLU A 115 -3.59 -11.91 4.01
N THR A 116 -2.69 -12.55 4.77
CA THR A 116 -1.26 -12.17 4.75
C THR A 116 -0.36 -13.39 4.52
N LYS A 117 0.74 -13.17 3.79
CA LYS A 117 1.76 -14.20 3.49
C LYS A 117 3.15 -13.69 3.89
N PHE A 118 3.93 -14.54 4.54
CA PHE A 118 5.36 -14.31 4.72
C PHE A 118 6.08 -14.73 3.44
N SER A 119 6.59 -13.75 2.68
CA SER A 119 7.27 -14.00 1.40
C SER A 119 8.01 -12.74 0.93
N ASP A 120 8.89 -12.91 -0.06
CA ASP A 120 9.49 -11.79 -0.79
C ASP A 120 8.42 -11.07 -1.62
N GLY A 121 8.37 -9.74 -1.47
CA GLY A 121 7.39 -8.90 -2.15
C GLY A 121 7.53 -8.87 -3.67
N LYS A 122 8.73 -9.08 -4.21
CA LYS A 122 8.98 -9.14 -5.67
C LYS A 122 8.21 -10.27 -6.35
N LEU A 123 7.94 -11.35 -5.62
CA LEU A 123 7.19 -12.51 -6.14
C LEU A 123 5.68 -12.26 -6.19
N GLY A 124 5.19 -11.26 -5.46
CA GLY A 124 3.76 -11.06 -5.29
C GLY A 124 3.07 -12.24 -4.60
N TRP A 125 1.84 -12.57 -5.07
CA TRP A 125 1.09 -13.71 -4.57
C TRP A 125 0.32 -14.39 -5.71
N GLU A 126 1.02 -15.20 -6.49
CA GLU A 126 0.52 -15.79 -7.73
C GLU A 126 -0.75 -16.62 -7.52
N GLU A 127 -0.81 -17.44 -6.43
CA GLU A 127 -1.96 -18.29 -6.13
C GLU A 127 -3.25 -17.53 -5.84
N LYS A 128 -3.13 -16.22 -5.61
CA LYS A 128 -4.26 -15.32 -5.38
C LYS A 128 -4.52 -14.38 -6.55
N ALA A 129 -3.70 -14.40 -7.59
CA ALA A 129 -3.94 -13.59 -8.80
C ALA A 129 -5.24 -13.99 -9.52
N PRO A 130 -5.80 -13.13 -10.40
CA PRO A 130 -5.39 -11.77 -10.66
C PRO A 130 -5.89 -10.77 -9.62
N PHE A 131 -5.22 -9.59 -9.55
CA PHE A 131 -5.58 -8.47 -8.67
C PHE A 131 -6.08 -7.28 -9.47
N ASP A 132 -7.11 -6.59 -8.95
CA ASP A 132 -7.61 -5.35 -9.57
C ASP A 132 -6.64 -4.18 -9.36
N ALA A 133 -5.94 -4.19 -8.23
CA ALA A 133 -4.89 -3.24 -7.94
C ALA A 133 -3.75 -3.90 -7.14
N ILE A 134 -2.55 -3.40 -7.35
CA ILE A 134 -1.36 -3.73 -6.54
C ILE A 134 -0.80 -2.41 -6.00
N ILE A 135 -0.52 -2.39 -4.71
CA ILE A 135 0.10 -1.26 -4.03
C ILE A 135 1.40 -1.72 -3.37
N ALA A 136 2.52 -1.10 -3.70
CA ALA A 136 3.77 -1.39 -3.01
C ALA A 136 4.14 -0.20 -2.11
N THR A 137 4.25 -0.46 -0.80
CA THR A 137 4.59 0.57 0.19
C THR A 137 6.10 0.75 0.36
N ALA A 138 6.89 -0.06 -0.34
CA ALA A 138 8.34 -0.02 -0.37
C ALA A 138 8.86 0.33 -1.77
N ALA A 139 9.94 1.13 -1.84
CA ALA A 139 10.52 1.53 -3.12
C ALA A 139 11.21 0.35 -3.82
N SER A 140 11.07 0.33 -5.15
CA SER A 140 11.75 -0.62 -6.05
C SER A 140 12.69 0.12 -7.00
N ASP A 141 13.72 -0.56 -7.48
CA ASP A 141 14.61 -0.02 -8.52
C ASP A 141 13.92 -0.03 -9.90
N GLU A 142 13.04 -1.00 -10.11
CA GLU A 142 12.26 -1.17 -11.33
C GLU A 142 10.87 -1.78 -11.01
N LEU A 143 9.96 -1.75 -11.97
CA LEU A 143 8.66 -2.43 -11.86
C LEU A 143 8.86 -3.95 -12.00
N PRO A 144 8.58 -4.75 -10.94
CA PRO A 144 8.74 -6.20 -11.03
C PRO A 144 7.74 -6.81 -12.04
N GLN A 145 8.26 -7.55 -13.03
CA GLN A 145 7.44 -8.18 -14.06
C GLN A 145 6.42 -9.17 -13.47
N GLN A 146 6.78 -9.83 -12.37
CA GLN A 146 5.88 -10.75 -11.67
C GLN A 146 4.61 -10.05 -11.16
N LEU A 147 4.72 -8.79 -10.71
CA LEU A 147 3.55 -8.04 -10.28
C LEU A 147 2.65 -7.64 -11.46
N LEU A 148 3.25 -7.26 -12.59
CA LEU A 148 2.49 -7.00 -13.83
C LEU A 148 1.71 -8.23 -14.30
N ASN A 149 2.31 -9.42 -14.23
CA ASN A 149 1.68 -10.67 -14.64
C ASN A 149 0.48 -11.05 -13.75
N GLN A 150 0.45 -10.52 -12.51
CA GLN A 150 -0.61 -10.78 -11.53
C GLN A 150 -1.74 -9.73 -11.57
N LEU A 151 -1.66 -8.72 -12.46
CA LEU A 151 -2.74 -7.76 -12.65
C LEU A 151 -3.88 -8.33 -13.49
N SER A 152 -5.10 -7.99 -13.10
CA SER A 152 -6.29 -8.17 -13.93
C SER A 152 -6.23 -7.28 -15.19
N PRO A 153 -7.01 -7.59 -16.24
CA PRO A 153 -7.25 -6.66 -17.34
C PRO A 153 -7.77 -5.31 -16.78
N ASN A 154 -7.14 -4.20 -17.16
CA ASN A 154 -7.36 -2.85 -16.60
C ASN A 154 -6.94 -2.68 -15.13
N GLY A 155 -6.15 -3.59 -14.59
CA GLY A 155 -5.58 -3.47 -13.26
C GLY A 155 -4.54 -2.36 -13.20
N ILE A 156 -4.28 -1.87 -11.99
CA ILE A 156 -3.39 -0.75 -11.71
C ILE A 156 -2.33 -1.15 -10.66
N ILE A 157 -1.10 -0.69 -10.86
CA ILE A 157 -0.03 -0.77 -9.84
C ILE A 157 0.33 0.63 -9.42
N VAL A 158 0.45 0.85 -8.11
CA VAL A 158 0.96 2.08 -7.51
C VAL A 158 2.17 1.74 -6.66
N LEU A 159 3.33 2.32 -6.97
CA LEU A 159 4.56 2.07 -6.24
C LEU A 159 5.53 3.24 -6.33
N PRO A 160 6.40 3.43 -5.31
CA PRO A 160 7.56 4.31 -5.42
C PRO A 160 8.67 3.62 -6.23
N LEU A 161 9.20 4.32 -7.23
CA LEU A 161 10.39 3.90 -7.97
C LEU A 161 11.59 4.79 -7.62
N LYS A 162 12.76 4.19 -7.53
CA LYS A 162 14.01 4.93 -7.44
C LYS A 162 14.40 5.49 -8.79
N THR A 163 14.85 6.73 -8.80
CA THR A 163 15.38 7.43 -9.97
C THR A 163 16.73 8.05 -9.62
N GLN A 164 17.40 8.62 -10.59
CA GLN A 164 18.66 9.35 -10.37
C GLN A 164 18.45 10.58 -9.46
N SER A 165 17.26 11.17 -9.47
CA SER A 165 16.90 12.35 -8.68
C SER A 165 16.28 12.05 -7.32
N GLY A 166 16.07 10.76 -6.97
CA GLY A 166 15.44 10.34 -5.72
C GLY A 166 14.43 9.23 -5.92
N GLN A 167 13.26 9.35 -5.29
CA GLN A 167 12.17 8.38 -5.45
C GLN A 167 10.92 9.09 -5.95
N GLU A 168 10.17 8.42 -6.80
CA GLU A 168 8.98 8.95 -7.45
C GLU A 168 7.82 7.97 -7.31
N LEU A 169 6.67 8.47 -6.90
CA LEU A 169 5.43 7.72 -6.93
C LEU A 169 4.97 7.57 -8.37
N ARG A 170 4.86 6.35 -8.82
CA ARG A 170 4.46 5.99 -10.18
C ARG A 170 3.20 5.14 -10.19
N VAL A 171 2.44 5.29 -11.24
CA VAL A 171 1.25 4.48 -11.54
C VAL A 171 1.46 3.76 -12.85
N PHE A 172 1.20 2.46 -12.84
CA PHE A 172 1.22 1.63 -14.05
C PHE A 172 -0.17 1.02 -14.24
N SER A 173 -0.74 1.17 -15.41
CA SER A 173 -2.02 0.57 -15.77
C SER A 173 -1.88 -0.31 -16.99
N ARG A 174 -2.51 -1.49 -16.94
CA ARG A 174 -2.55 -2.38 -18.09
C ARG A 174 -3.52 -1.82 -19.12
N VAL A 175 -3.05 -1.62 -20.35
CA VAL A 175 -3.88 -1.14 -21.45
C VAL A 175 -4.87 -2.23 -21.88
N LYS A 176 -6.14 -1.86 -22.08
CA LYS A 176 -7.19 -2.79 -22.49
C LYS A 176 -6.81 -3.54 -23.77
N ASN A 177 -6.95 -4.87 -23.72
CA ASN A 177 -6.77 -5.76 -24.87
C ASN A 177 -5.36 -5.76 -25.48
N THR A 178 -4.36 -5.27 -24.75
CA THR A 178 -2.94 -5.33 -25.12
C THR A 178 -2.11 -5.88 -23.97
N ASN A 179 -0.83 -6.19 -24.24
CA ASN A 179 0.15 -6.47 -23.19
C ASN A 179 0.95 -5.22 -22.80
N GLU A 180 0.54 -4.07 -23.30
CA GLU A 180 1.20 -2.79 -23.02
C GLU A 180 0.81 -2.26 -21.63
N THR A 181 1.71 -1.50 -21.07
CA THR A 181 1.53 -0.84 -19.77
C THR A 181 1.75 0.65 -19.96
N GLU A 182 0.79 1.44 -19.54
CA GLU A 182 0.95 2.90 -19.45
C GLU A 182 1.55 3.25 -18.09
N GLU A 183 2.58 4.10 -18.12
CA GLU A 183 3.23 4.64 -16.94
C GLU A 183 2.87 6.10 -16.76
N ARG A 184 2.60 6.51 -15.52
CA ARG A 184 2.31 7.89 -15.15
C ARG A 184 3.10 8.29 -13.90
N PHE A 185 3.88 9.36 -14.01
CA PHE A 185 4.47 10.05 -12.85
C PHE A 185 3.38 10.77 -12.05
N ILE A 186 3.45 10.68 -10.73
CA ILE A 186 2.52 11.37 -9.82
C ILE A 186 3.23 12.50 -9.10
N GLU A 187 4.21 12.17 -8.25
CA GLU A 187 4.96 13.15 -7.47
C GLU A 187 6.26 12.54 -6.91
N PRO A 188 7.24 13.37 -6.50
CA PRO A 188 8.38 12.89 -5.73
C PRO A 188 7.92 12.38 -4.36
N VAL A 189 8.54 11.30 -3.88
CA VAL A 189 8.25 10.75 -2.55
C VAL A 189 9.55 10.34 -1.86
N LEU A 190 9.49 10.21 -0.53
CA LEU A 190 10.57 9.62 0.25
C LEU A 190 10.07 8.33 0.91
N SER A 191 10.46 7.19 0.37
CA SER A 191 10.28 5.89 1.01
C SER A 191 11.60 5.45 1.65
N LEU A 192 11.59 5.20 2.95
CA LEU A 192 12.75 4.67 3.66
C LEU A 192 12.87 3.15 3.54
N ILE A 193 11.92 2.52 2.86
CA ILE A 193 11.79 1.06 2.74
C ILE A 193 12.16 0.66 1.30
N HIS A 194 12.86 -0.46 1.16
CA HIS A 194 13.21 -1.06 -0.14
C HIS A 194 12.67 -2.49 -0.24
N ILE A 195 12.11 -2.82 -1.39
CA ILE A 195 11.72 -4.19 -1.75
C ILE A 195 12.97 -5.01 -2.07
#